data_009ecc1199493c06e486bd9733fc52e1
#
_entry.id   009ecc1199493c06e486bd9733fc52e1
#
_cell.length_a   1.000
_cell.length_b   1.000
_cell.length_c   1.000
_cell.angle_alpha   90.00
_cell.angle_beta   90.00
_cell.angle_gamma   90.00
#
_symmetry.space_group_name_H-M   'P 1'
#
loop_
_entity.id
_entity.type
_entity.pdbx_description
1 polymer ?
#
loop_
_entity_poly.entity_id
_entity_poly.type
_entity_poly.pdbx_seq_one_letter_code
_entity_poly.pdbx_strand_id
1 'polypeptide(L)'
;MKSRKTTFGAKCAPFPWKVSLIVLCLPLALAIITTLAAAAETASQSYIMGRDCYPNGLWKEAPGATWRIMDSSYFFTPNLSFGSFTFTQVKVIDVAWDLIIGRGGQILLAWANYRVFNEWLVYHMEMHLTSYKLYAAVAFETTTMSTLGVLGKEFLAFGEASWKRFFRWLAVLSMLLSTFYVLAFPTLMAAMTGYITTYEPYIENYERNLIEWSKIRAVRHIIHDADRLGLDAPLVVTDDDSFLKNSVHLYGQQFEGRTDGTLGPITEGFGFEELSGISMPSEFLVEGQPTPVRLDAPSLNITTFQQQSGDLMPPPETNSQFAFAFEDRPTDVYNISYLLEHGSCKPSDTYQWGFSYIFLFMVSIFNFIWTCIMAGMWLDTRRGSRMYRSGRRPGLLRSIMDYSAAVREELGAEAEYLEEGELRKRLRQSGSALVVPKSELRIARVDAGEDLAGKSWKRRWTRGSTF
;
A
#
# COMPACT_ATOMS: atom_id res chain seq x y z
N MET A 1 75.72 -1.62 7.03
CA MET A 1 74.54 -0.73 6.66
C MET A 1 73.51 -1.57 5.98
N LYS A 2 72.47 -2.03 6.73
CA LYS A 2 71.32 -2.79 6.18
C LYS A 2 70.13 -1.84 6.04
N SER A 3 69.74 -1.53 4.84
CA SER A 3 68.58 -0.70 4.51
C SER A 3 67.29 -1.39 4.92
N ARG A 4 66.55 -0.76 5.83
CA ARG A 4 65.26 -1.14 6.30
C ARG A 4 64.22 -0.64 5.30
N LYS A 5 63.77 -1.48 4.37
CA LYS A 5 62.62 -1.18 3.51
C LYS A 5 61.34 -1.21 4.35
N THR A 6 60.82 -0.07 4.72
CA THR A 6 59.49 0.10 5.30
C THR A 6 58.43 -0.03 4.19
N THR A 7 57.86 -1.23 4.06
CA THR A 7 56.67 -1.44 3.21
C THR A 7 55.44 -0.90 3.98
N PHE A 8 55.04 0.28 3.60
CA PHE A 8 53.73 0.88 3.97
C PHE A 8 52.65 0.15 3.16
N GLY A 9 52.29 -1.04 3.59
CA GLY A 9 51.09 -1.73 3.13
C GLY A 9 49.93 -1.36 4.03
N ALA A 10 49.26 -0.25 3.75
CA ALA A 10 47.98 0.05 4.38
C ALA A 10 46.99 -1.06 3.99
N LYS A 11 46.82 -2.08 4.87
CA LYS A 11 45.71 -3.03 4.75
C LYS A 11 44.42 -2.23 4.90
N CYS A 12 43.76 -1.92 3.81
CA CYS A 12 42.40 -1.41 3.82
C CYS A 12 41.57 -2.37 4.70
N ALA A 13 41.08 -1.86 5.82
CA ALA A 13 40.16 -2.62 6.65
C ALA A 13 38.96 -3.05 5.81
N PRO A 14 38.54 -4.32 5.84
CA PRO A 14 37.43 -4.77 5.02
C PRO A 14 36.21 -3.89 5.34
N PHE A 15 35.61 -3.32 4.30
CA PHE A 15 34.44 -2.45 4.42
C PHE A 15 33.35 -3.20 5.22
N PRO A 16 32.80 -2.59 6.27
CA PRO A 16 31.84 -3.25 7.16
C PRO A 16 30.43 -3.30 6.52
N TRP A 17 30.34 -3.98 5.37
CA TRP A 17 29.12 -4.01 4.54
C TRP A 17 27.85 -4.40 5.31
N LYS A 18 27.97 -5.27 6.34
CA LYS A 18 26.82 -5.67 7.18
C LYS A 18 26.31 -4.51 8.03
N VAL A 19 27.22 -3.71 8.58
CA VAL A 19 26.85 -2.50 9.33
C VAL A 19 26.19 -1.48 8.41
N SER A 20 26.79 -1.27 7.26
CA SER A 20 26.25 -0.35 6.25
C SER A 20 24.86 -0.77 5.77
N LEU A 21 24.62 -2.06 5.57
CA LEU A 21 23.32 -2.59 5.16
C LEU A 21 22.26 -2.37 6.25
N ILE A 22 22.57 -2.67 7.54
CA ILE A 22 21.63 -2.45 8.64
C ILE A 22 21.35 -0.95 8.83
N VAL A 23 22.37 -0.10 8.76
CA VAL A 23 22.20 1.35 8.86
C VAL A 23 21.37 1.88 7.67
N LEU A 24 21.51 1.31 6.49
CA LEU A 24 20.73 1.68 5.31
C LEU A 24 19.25 1.26 5.41
N CYS A 25 18.92 0.19 6.12
CA CYS A 25 17.52 -0.21 6.32
C CYS A 25 16.69 0.85 7.07
N LEU A 26 17.30 1.63 7.97
CA LEU A 26 16.60 2.68 8.72
C LEU A 26 16.10 3.83 7.81
N PRO A 27 16.97 4.50 7.02
CA PRO A 27 16.50 5.54 6.12
C PRO A 27 15.56 5.01 5.03
N LEU A 28 15.74 3.75 4.58
CA LEU A 28 14.81 3.13 3.62
C LEU A 28 13.41 2.97 4.21
N ALA A 29 13.29 2.44 5.43
CA ALA A 29 12.01 2.30 6.11
C ALA A 29 11.35 3.66 6.40
N LEU A 30 12.14 4.68 6.75
CA LEU A 30 11.65 6.05 6.93
C LEU A 30 11.21 6.67 5.60
N ALA A 31 11.95 6.43 4.51
CA ALA A 31 11.58 6.90 3.19
C ALA A 31 10.23 6.35 2.72
N ILE A 32 9.91 5.08 3.01
CA ILE A 32 8.60 4.49 2.71
C ILE A 32 7.48 5.27 3.44
N ILE A 33 7.64 5.55 4.73
CA ILE A 33 6.65 6.30 5.52
C ILE A 33 6.47 7.71 4.96
N THR A 34 7.57 8.41 4.68
CA THR A 34 7.52 9.79 4.16
C THR A 34 6.90 9.85 2.77
N THR A 35 7.19 8.88 1.90
CA THR A 35 6.58 8.80 0.56
C THR A 35 5.09 8.52 0.64
N LEU A 36 4.66 7.58 1.48
CA LEU A 36 3.23 7.30 1.69
C LEU A 36 2.49 8.53 2.24
N ALA A 37 3.08 9.24 3.21
CA ALA A 37 2.46 10.44 3.77
C ALA A 37 2.38 11.59 2.74
N ALA A 38 3.47 11.85 2.01
CA ALA A 38 3.53 12.95 1.05
C ALA A 38 2.71 12.68 -0.22
N ALA A 39 2.61 11.42 -0.65
CA ALA A 39 1.90 11.04 -1.86
C ALA A 39 0.39 10.79 -1.64
N ALA A 40 -0.12 10.88 -0.43
CA ALA A 40 -1.51 10.53 -0.13
C ALA A 40 -2.52 11.35 -0.92
N GLU A 41 -2.32 12.67 -1.04
CA GLU A 41 -3.22 13.54 -1.78
C GLU A 41 -3.14 13.30 -3.28
N THR A 42 -1.93 13.21 -3.84
CA THR A 42 -1.74 12.91 -5.27
C THR A 42 -2.22 11.51 -5.63
N ALA A 43 -2.06 10.53 -4.74
CA ALA A 43 -2.60 9.19 -4.90
C ALA A 43 -4.14 9.21 -4.89
N SER A 44 -4.77 10.00 -4.00
CA SER A 44 -6.22 10.18 -4.00
C SER A 44 -6.72 10.71 -5.33
N GLN A 45 -6.16 11.81 -5.80
CA GLN A 45 -6.58 12.47 -7.05
C GLN A 45 -6.34 11.56 -8.26
N SER A 46 -5.18 10.94 -8.38
CA SER A 46 -4.89 10.04 -9.51
C SER A 46 -5.74 8.77 -9.50
N TYR A 47 -6.12 8.28 -8.34
CA TYR A 47 -6.94 7.07 -8.22
C TYR A 47 -8.40 7.30 -8.64
N ILE A 48 -8.97 8.48 -8.34
CA ILE A 48 -10.35 8.82 -8.71
C ILE A 48 -10.45 9.41 -10.12
N MET A 49 -9.32 9.75 -10.76
CA MET A 49 -9.31 10.25 -12.12
C MET A 49 -9.81 9.16 -13.09
N GLY A 50 -10.76 9.50 -13.97
CA GLY A 50 -11.34 8.56 -14.93
C GLY A 50 -12.26 7.49 -14.33
N ARG A 51 -12.73 7.68 -13.09
CA ARG A 51 -13.76 6.84 -12.45
C ARG A 51 -15.02 7.68 -12.22
N ASP A 52 -16.16 7.11 -12.54
CA ASP A 52 -17.46 7.73 -12.28
C ASP A 52 -18.03 7.36 -10.91
N CYS A 53 -17.58 6.22 -10.35
CA CYS A 53 -17.96 5.75 -9.02
C CYS A 53 -16.76 5.71 -8.07
N TYR A 54 -16.97 6.18 -6.85
CA TYR A 54 -16.02 6.01 -5.77
C TYR A 54 -15.98 4.55 -5.26
N PRO A 55 -14.88 4.10 -4.64
CA PRO A 55 -14.78 2.76 -4.05
C PRO A 55 -15.81 2.47 -2.96
N ASN A 56 -16.45 3.49 -2.40
CA ASN A 56 -17.52 3.37 -1.41
C ASN A 56 -18.91 3.20 -2.03
N GLY A 57 -18.99 3.11 -3.36
CA GLY A 57 -20.26 2.97 -4.08
C GLY A 57 -21.04 4.27 -4.24
N LEU A 58 -20.46 5.42 -3.89
CA LEU A 58 -21.07 6.72 -4.16
C LEU A 58 -20.76 7.14 -5.60
N TRP A 59 -21.77 7.71 -6.25
CA TRP A 59 -21.57 8.35 -7.54
C TRP A 59 -20.77 9.64 -7.35
N LYS A 60 -19.73 9.83 -8.13
CA LYS A 60 -18.76 10.93 -7.99
C LYS A 60 -19.41 12.32 -8.11
N GLU A 61 -20.36 12.44 -9.01
CA GLU A 61 -21.04 13.70 -9.31
C GLU A 61 -22.23 13.99 -8.36
N ALA A 62 -22.56 13.06 -7.44
CA ALA A 62 -23.64 13.27 -6.49
C ALA A 62 -23.33 14.44 -5.54
N PRO A 63 -24.33 15.28 -5.21
CA PRO A 63 -24.13 16.40 -4.30
C PRO A 63 -23.56 15.94 -2.94
N GLY A 64 -22.41 16.50 -2.55
CA GLY A 64 -21.72 16.15 -1.30
C GLY A 64 -20.94 14.84 -1.30
N ALA A 65 -20.83 14.15 -2.42
CA ALA A 65 -20.00 12.98 -2.55
C ALA A 65 -18.52 13.35 -2.37
N THR A 66 -17.88 12.73 -1.39
CA THR A 66 -16.45 12.92 -1.11
C THR A 66 -15.76 11.59 -0.89
N TRP A 67 -14.52 11.49 -1.30
CA TRP A 67 -13.68 10.35 -1.02
C TRP A 67 -12.23 10.79 -0.85
N ARG A 68 -11.57 10.23 0.17
CA ARG A 68 -10.14 10.44 0.45
C ARG A 68 -9.49 9.13 0.80
N ILE A 69 -8.30 8.90 0.28
CA ILE A 69 -7.56 7.65 0.48
C ILE A 69 -7.15 7.42 1.95
N MET A 70 -6.97 8.49 2.73
CA MET A 70 -6.60 8.48 4.15
C MET A 70 -7.80 8.61 5.09
N ASP A 71 -9.02 8.36 4.62
CA ASP A 71 -10.19 8.40 5.50
C ASP A 71 -10.20 7.17 6.43
N SER A 72 -10.44 7.42 7.72
CA SER A 72 -10.47 6.40 8.77
C SER A 72 -11.60 5.36 8.60
N SER A 73 -12.64 5.68 7.85
CA SER A 73 -13.71 4.74 7.50
C SER A 73 -13.22 3.54 6.69
N TYR A 74 -12.10 3.71 5.96
CA TYR A 74 -11.49 2.64 5.15
C TYR A 74 -10.34 1.92 5.86
N PHE A 75 -10.31 1.90 7.19
CA PHE A 75 -9.20 1.28 7.93
C PHE A 75 -9.03 -0.20 7.60
N PHE A 76 -10.13 -0.96 7.53
CA PHE A 76 -10.12 -2.39 7.20
C PHE A 76 -10.69 -2.70 5.82
N THR A 77 -11.06 -1.69 5.04
CA THR A 77 -11.64 -1.88 3.72
C THR A 77 -10.63 -1.45 2.66
N PRO A 78 -10.34 -2.27 1.65
CA PRO A 78 -9.50 -1.85 0.55
C PRO A 78 -10.07 -0.61 -0.13
N ASN A 79 -9.29 0.44 -0.21
CA ASN A 79 -9.66 1.68 -0.88
C ASN A 79 -8.69 2.05 -2.02
N LEU A 80 -7.60 1.31 -2.16
CA LEU A 80 -6.67 1.35 -3.28
C LEU A 80 -6.69 -0.02 -3.96
N SER A 81 -7.59 -0.21 -4.90
CA SER A 81 -7.85 -1.49 -5.55
C SER A 81 -7.69 -1.39 -7.06
N PHE A 82 -7.28 -2.48 -7.69
CA PHE A 82 -6.93 -2.55 -9.10
C PHE A 82 -7.44 -3.83 -9.75
N GLY A 83 -7.52 -3.79 -11.08
CA GLY A 83 -7.91 -4.92 -11.91
C GLY A 83 -9.42 -5.12 -12.03
N SER A 84 -9.80 -6.08 -12.83
CA SER A 84 -11.17 -6.56 -13.01
C SER A 84 -11.09 -8.09 -13.05
N PHE A 85 -11.46 -8.74 -11.97
CA PHE A 85 -11.27 -10.16 -11.76
C PHE A 85 -12.60 -10.84 -11.50
N THR A 86 -12.69 -12.12 -11.85
CA THR A 86 -13.76 -12.99 -11.33
C THR A 86 -13.52 -13.27 -9.84
N PHE A 87 -14.56 -13.64 -9.12
CA PHE A 87 -14.48 -13.99 -7.70
C PHE A 87 -13.39 -15.05 -7.41
N THR A 88 -13.29 -16.08 -8.25
CA THR A 88 -12.28 -17.12 -8.08
C THR A 88 -10.86 -16.59 -8.23
N GLN A 89 -10.61 -15.74 -9.23
CA GLN A 89 -9.29 -15.15 -9.45
C GLN A 89 -8.87 -14.27 -8.28
N VAL A 90 -9.76 -13.39 -7.80
CA VAL A 90 -9.43 -12.50 -6.71
C VAL A 90 -9.15 -13.26 -5.40
N LYS A 91 -9.85 -14.39 -5.17
CA LYS A 91 -9.59 -15.27 -4.03
C LYS A 91 -8.24 -15.96 -4.11
N VAL A 92 -7.82 -16.41 -5.29
CA VAL A 92 -6.50 -17.00 -5.49
C VAL A 92 -5.39 -15.97 -5.21
N ILE A 93 -5.57 -14.72 -5.66
CA ILE A 93 -4.61 -13.63 -5.38
C ILE A 93 -4.52 -13.38 -3.87
N ASP A 94 -5.64 -13.31 -3.18
CA ASP A 94 -5.73 -13.06 -1.74
C ASP A 94 -5.00 -14.16 -0.93
N VAL A 95 -5.30 -15.43 -1.22
CA VAL A 95 -4.61 -16.57 -0.58
C VAL A 95 -3.12 -16.60 -0.90
N ALA A 96 -2.73 -16.31 -2.15
CA ALA A 96 -1.32 -16.24 -2.53
C ALA A 96 -0.58 -15.12 -1.78
N TRP A 97 -1.21 -13.98 -1.60
CA TRP A 97 -0.67 -12.87 -0.81
C TRP A 97 -0.44 -13.27 0.65
N ASP A 98 -1.45 -13.87 1.29
CA ASP A 98 -1.34 -14.32 2.69
C ASP A 98 -0.22 -15.33 2.89
N LEU A 99 -0.06 -16.25 1.94
CA LEU A 99 0.97 -17.27 2.01
C LEU A 99 2.37 -16.71 1.75
N ILE A 100 2.54 -15.96 0.66
CA ILE A 100 3.86 -15.50 0.22
C ILE A 100 4.34 -14.31 1.05
N ILE A 101 3.51 -13.28 1.18
CA ILE A 101 3.89 -12.05 1.89
C ILE A 101 3.65 -12.19 3.40
N GLY A 102 2.48 -12.68 3.80
CA GLY A 102 2.15 -12.84 5.21
C GLY A 102 3.06 -13.85 5.89
N ARG A 103 3.09 -15.10 5.43
CA ARG A 103 3.89 -16.16 6.05
C ARG A 103 5.37 -16.09 5.67
N GLY A 104 5.69 -15.79 4.41
CA GLY A 104 7.08 -15.61 3.96
C GLY A 104 7.76 -14.44 4.69
N GLY A 105 7.07 -13.31 4.81
CA GLY A 105 7.54 -12.16 5.60
C GLY A 105 7.73 -12.50 7.08
N GLN A 106 6.79 -13.23 7.69
CA GLN A 106 6.94 -13.71 9.07
C GLN A 106 8.20 -14.54 9.27
N ILE A 107 8.52 -15.46 8.33
CA ILE A 107 9.73 -16.28 8.40
C ILE A 107 10.98 -15.40 8.35
N LEU A 108 11.03 -14.40 7.48
CA LEU A 108 12.16 -13.47 7.37
C LEU A 108 12.34 -12.64 8.64
N LEU A 109 11.26 -12.11 9.21
CA LEU A 109 11.28 -11.35 10.45
C LEU A 109 11.69 -12.24 11.64
N ALA A 110 11.16 -13.47 11.71
CA ALA A 110 11.53 -14.46 12.73
C ALA A 110 13.02 -14.83 12.65
N TRP A 111 13.56 -14.99 11.45
CA TRP A 111 14.98 -15.25 11.24
C TRP A 111 15.85 -14.07 11.71
N ALA A 112 15.45 -12.84 11.44
CA ALA A 112 16.13 -11.65 11.93
C ALA A 112 16.11 -11.58 13.46
N ASN A 113 14.95 -11.81 14.09
CA ASN A 113 14.80 -11.89 15.54
C ASN A 113 15.73 -12.95 16.13
N TYR A 114 15.70 -14.16 15.59
CA TYR A 114 16.55 -15.25 16.03
C TYR A 114 18.03 -14.87 16.03
N ARG A 115 18.50 -14.21 14.96
CA ARG A 115 19.90 -13.78 14.84
C ARG A 115 20.27 -12.72 15.88
N VAL A 116 19.48 -11.70 16.04
CA VAL A 116 19.76 -10.58 16.94
C VAL A 116 19.60 -11.01 18.40
N PHE A 117 18.56 -11.78 18.72
CA PHE A 117 18.28 -12.21 20.08
C PHE A 117 19.34 -13.17 20.61
N ASN A 118 19.83 -14.09 19.78
CA ASN A 118 20.93 -14.98 20.20
C ASN A 118 22.24 -14.22 20.45
N GLU A 119 22.56 -13.21 19.62
CA GLU A 119 23.73 -12.37 19.86
C GLU A 119 23.57 -11.54 21.15
N TRP A 120 22.38 -11.00 21.37
CA TRP A 120 22.05 -10.25 22.58
C TRP A 120 22.01 -11.13 23.82
N LEU A 121 21.53 -12.36 23.73
CA LEU A 121 21.49 -13.32 24.84
C LEU A 121 22.90 -13.57 25.43
N VAL A 122 23.90 -13.80 24.56
CA VAL A 122 25.30 -13.96 25.00
C VAL A 122 25.78 -12.70 25.71
N TYR A 123 25.51 -11.53 25.18
CA TYR A 123 25.84 -10.26 25.82
C TYR A 123 25.14 -10.10 27.19
N HIS A 124 23.86 -10.46 27.25
CA HIS A 124 23.10 -10.43 28.49
C HIS A 124 23.73 -11.39 29.58
N MET A 125 24.10 -12.59 29.18
CA MET A 125 24.76 -13.57 30.06
C MET A 125 26.13 -13.10 30.53
N GLU A 126 26.85 -12.28 29.77
CA GLU A 126 28.10 -11.67 30.18
C GLU A 126 27.94 -10.64 31.32
N MET A 127 26.78 -10.01 31.41
CA MET A 127 26.54 -8.83 32.23
C MET A 127 25.57 -9.10 33.41
N HIS A 128 24.65 -10.04 33.25
CA HIS A 128 23.53 -10.23 34.16
C HIS A 128 23.26 -11.72 34.45
N LEU A 129 22.65 -11.96 35.58
CA LEU A 129 22.07 -13.26 35.91
C LEU A 129 20.94 -13.61 34.91
N THR A 130 21.04 -14.80 34.33
CA THR A 130 20.11 -15.28 33.31
C THR A 130 19.44 -16.56 33.79
N SER A 131 18.11 -16.57 33.83
CA SER A 131 17.35 -17.76 34.21
C SER A 131 17.35 -18.78 33.06
N TYR A 132 17.25 -20.08 33.42
CA TYR A 132 17.14 -21.15 32.41
C TYR A 132 15.93 -20.94 31.46
N LYS A 133 14.82 -20.48 32.03
CA LYS A 133 13.59 -20.23 31.21
C LYS A 133 13.82 -19.14 30.18
N LEU A 134 14.47 -18.03 30.58
CA LEU A 134 14.79 -16.95 29.63
C LEU A 134 15.80 -17.44 28.60
N TYR A 135 16.81 -18.17 28.99
CA TYR A 135 17.79 -18.75 28.07
C TYR A 135 17.12 -19.68 27.05
N ALA A 136 16.34 -20.66 27.52
CA ALA A 136 15.67 -21.62 26.64
C ALA A 136 14.68 -20.94 25.67
N ALA A 137 13.87 -19.99 26.17
CA ALA A 137 12.92 -19.26 25.36
C ALA A 137 13.60 -18.46 24.26
N VAL A 138 14.70 -17.76 24.57
CA VAL A 138 15.39 -16.92 23.57
C VAL A 138 16.28 -17.75 22.64
N ALA A 139 16.95 -18.80 23.15
CA ALA A 139 17.87 -19.60 22.36
C ALA A 139 17.16 -20.56 21.38
N PHE A 140 16.05 -21.17 21.80
CA PHE A 140 15.41 -22.27 21.09
C PHE A 140 14.00 -21.97 20.59
N GLU A 141 13.26 -21.07 21.26
CA GLU A 141 11.84 -20.80 20.98
C GLU A 141 11.56 -19.34 20.62
N THR A 142 12.50 -18.66 19.99
CA THR A 142 12.59 -17.19 19.83
C THR A 142 11.28 -16.48 19.44
N THR A 143 10.39 -17.12 18.69
CA THR A 143 9.16 -16.50 18.14
C THR A 143 7.92 -17.36 18.42
N THR A 144 7.77 -17.82 19.64
CA THR A 144 6.62 -18.63 20.08
C THR A 144 5.78 -17.88 21.12
N MET A 145 4.55 -18.34 21.33
CA MET A 145 3.69 -17.83 22.41
C MET A 145 4.26 -18.10 23.81
N SER A 146 4.99 -19.22 23.98
CA SER A 146 5.69 -19.52 25.23
C SER A 146 6.76 -18.48 25.53
N THR A 147 7.54 -18.10 24.54
CA THR A 147 8.55 -17.03 24.65
C THR A 147 7.92 -15.70 25.03
N LEU A 148 6.78 -15.35 24.42
CA LEU A 148 6.04 -14.15 24.78
C LEU A 148 5.65 -14.15 26.27
N GLY A 149 5.16 -15.28 26.78
CA GLY A 149 4.82 -15.45 28.19
C GLY A 149 6.02 -15.33 29.13
N VAL A 150 7.18 -15.89 28.75
CA VAL A 150 8.43 -15.79 29.56
C VAL A 150 8.96 -14.35 29.56
N LEU A 151 9.03 -13.70 28.39
CA LEU A 151 9.46 -12.30 28.28
C LEU A 151 8.53 -11.36 29.04
N GLY A 152 7.20 -11.58 28.98
CA GLY A 152 6.23 -10.81 29.75
C GLY A 152 6.43 -10.94 31.26
N LYS A 153 6.72 -12.15 31.76
CA LYS A 153 7.05 -12.37 33.19
C LYS A 153 8.34 -11.68 33.58
N GLU A 154 9.39 -11.78 32.80
CA GLU A 154 10.67 -11.09 33.04
C GLU A 154 10.51 -9.56 33.00
N PHE A 155 9.65 -9.05 32.11
CA PHE A 155 9.31 -7.64 32.06
C PHE A 155 8.59 -7.15 33.33
N LEU A 156 7.62 -7.93 33.84
CA LEU A 156 6.86 -7.60 35.05
C LEU A 156 7.64 -7.82 36.35
N ALA A 157 8.66 -8.70 36.33
CA ALA A 157 9.49 -8.99 37.49
C ALA A 157 10.54 -7.90 37.80
N PHE A 158 10.33 -6.72 37.32
CA PHE A 158 11.24 -5.58 37.46
C PHE A 158 11.25 -5.07 38.91
N GLY A 159 12.38 -5.33 39.61
CA GLY A 159 12.63 -4.82 40.99
C GLY A 159 13.63 -3.66 40.97
N GLU A 160 13.70 -2.90 42.03
CA GLU A 160 14.51 -1.71 42.37
C GLU A 160 15.22 -0.92 41.24
N ALA A 161 15.02 0.41 41.20
CA ALA A 161 15.49 1.32 40.19
C ALA A 161 17.01 1.53 40.15
N SER A 162 17.68 1.02 39.10
CA SER A 162 19.05 1.34 38.76
C SER A 162 19.15 1.54 37.23
N TRP A 163 19.98 2.49 36.74
CA TRP A 163 20.18 2.73 35.30
C TRP A 163 20.59 1.48 34.53
N LYS A 164 21.39 0.60 35.10
CA LYS A 164 21.79 -0.68 34.48
C LYS A 164 20.61 -1.63 34.32
N ARG A 165 19.67 -1.62 35.27
CA ARG A 165 18.43 -2.40 35.20
C ARG A 165 17.44 -1.83 34.21
N PHE A 166 17.40 -0.51 34.07
CA PHE A 166 16.55 0.14 33.04
C PHE A 166 16.89 -0.31 31.62
N PHE A 167 18.16 -0.33 31.24
CA PHE A 167 18.57 -0.80 29.90
C PHE A 167 18.25 -2.29 29.70
N ARG A 168 18.40 -3.12 30.74
CA ARG A 168 17.97 -4.51 30.69
C ARG A 168 16.46 -4.62 30.47
N TRP A 169 15.68 -3.88 31.23
CA TRP A 169 14.24 -3.84 31.11
C TRP A 169 13.81 -3.37 29.71
N LEU A 170 14.44 -2.32 29.18
CA LEU A 170 14.19 -1.82 27.82
C LEU A 170 14.52 -2.89 26.77
N ALA A 171 15.59 -3.65 26.93
CA ALA A 171 15.92 -4.73 26.01
C ALA A 171 14.90 -5.88 26.06
N VAL A 172 14.43 -6.27 27.25
CA VAL A 172 13.37 -7.28 27.40
C VAL A 172 12.05 -6.78 26.79
N LEU A 173 11.69 -5.51 27.01
CA LEU A 173 10.54 -4.88 26.37
C LEU A 173 10.68 -4.90 24.85
N SER A 174 11.86 -4.54 24.32
CA SER A 174 12.16 -4.56 22.90
C SER A 174 12.00 -5.96 22.30
N MET A 175 12.49 -6.99 22.99
CA MET A 175 12.30 -8.39 22.59
C MET A 175 10.82 -8.79 22.61
N LEU A 176 10.08 -8.39 23.64
CA LEU A 176 8.65 -8.67 23.78
C LEU A 176 7.86 -8.05 22.63
N LEU A 177 8.07 -6.75 22.35
CA LEU A 177 7.40 -6.04 21.27
C LEU A 177 7.78 -6.62 19.90
N SER A 178 9.06 -6.95 19.69
CA SER A 178 9.52 -7.57 18.46
C SER A 178 8.91 -8.95 18.23
N THR A 179 8.85 -9.80 19.27
CA THR A 179 8.23 -11.12 19.18
C THR A 179 6.73 -11.00 18.89
N PHE A 180 6.04 -10.09 19.58
CA PHE A 180 4.63 -9.81 19.34
C PHE A 180 4.37 -9.36 17.89
N TYR A 181 5.19 -8.43 17.39
CA TYR A 181 5.07 -7.94 16.00
C TYR A 181 5.24 -9.07 14.99
N VAL A 182 6.25 -9.94 15.15
CA VAL A 182 6.48 -11.08 14.25
C VAL A 182 5.33 -12.08 14.27
N LEU A 183 4.74 -12.34 15.43
CA LEU A 183 3.57 -13.21 15.56
C LEU A 183 2.31 -12.60 14.94
N ALA A 184 2.13 -11.28 15.08
CA ALA A 184 1.00 -10.54 14.52
C ALA A 184 1.15 -10.26 13.02
N PHE A 185 2.35 -10.37 12.46
CA PHE A 185 2.65 -9.95 11.08
C PHE A 185 1.73 -10.56 10.02
N PRO A 186 1.44 -11.87 10.00
CA PRO A 186 0.54 -12.45 8.99
C PRO A 186 -0.87 -11.89 9.09
N THR A 187 -1.39 -11.69 10.30
CA THR A 187 -2.72 -11.11 10.51
C THR A 187 -2.77 -9.64 10.10
N LEU A 188 -1.69 -8.90 10.29
CA LEU A 188 -1.58 -7.52 9.80
C LEU A 188 -1.56 -7.48 8.27
N MET A 189 -0.86 -8.41 7.62
CA MET A 189 -0.83 -8.50 6.15
C MET A 189 -2.19 -8.87 5.57
N ALA A 190 -2.89 -9.84 6.18
CA ALA A 190 -4.23 -10.23 5.78
C ALA A 190 -5.28 -9.11 6.02
N ALA A 191 -5.17 -8.38 7.13
CA ALA A 191 -6.09 -7.28 7.44
C ALA A 191 -5.87 -6.03 6.55
N MET A 192 -4.68 -5.88 5.97
CA MET A 192 -4.34 -4.77 5.09
C MET A 192 -4.93 -4.94 3.69
N THR A 193 -5.11 -6.17 3.23
CA THR A 193 -5.51 -6.51 1.87
C THR A 193 -6.91 -7.08 1.82
N GLY A 194 -7.48 -7.09 0.64
CA GLY A 194 -8.79 -7.69 0.40
C GLY A 194 -9.29 -7.38 -0.99
N TYR A 195 -10.54 -7.65 -1.22
CA TYR A 195 -11.20 -7.38 -2.49
C TYR A 195 -12.53 -6.68 -2.26
N ILE A 196 -12.90 -5.83 -3.22
CA ILE A 196 -14.18 -5.13 -3.27
C ILE A 196 -14.84 -5.39 -4.62
N THR A 197 -16.16 -5.27 -4.67
CA THR A 197 -16.89 -5.27 -5.94
C THR A 197 -16.56 -4.00 -6.73
N THR A 198 -16.51 -4.11 -8.03
CA THR A 198 -16.46 -2.95 -8.91
C THR A 198 -17.82 -2.29 -8.93
N TYR A 199 -17.87 -0.97 -8.96
CA TYR A 199 -19.11 -0.23 -9.09
C TYR A 199 -19.19 0.37 -10.48
N GLU A 200 -20.37 0.28 -11.06
CA GLU A 200 -20.72 0.86 -12.36
C GLU A 200 -21.77 1.95 -12.18
N PRO A 201 -21.63 3.08 -12.89
CA PRO A 201 -22.58 4.18 -12.79
C PRO A 201 -23.82 3.89 -13.63
N TYR A 202 -24.98 4.15 -13.02
CA TYR A 202 -26.30 4.05 -13.62
C TYR A 202 -27.08 5.33 -13.36
N ILE A 203 -27.93 5.69 -14.31
CA ILE A 203 -28.92 6.76 -14.18
C ILE A 203 -30.32 6.17 -14.27
N GLU A 204 -31.21 6.60 -13.41
CA GLU A 204 -32.61 6.25 -13.47
C GLU A 204 -33.32 7.15 -14.51
N ASN A 205 -33.97 6.56 -15.52
CA ASN A 205 -34.75 7.30 -16.51
C ASN A 205 -36.13 7.71 -15.97
N TYR A 206 -36.92 8.44 -16.75
CA TYR A 206 -38.27 8.88 -16.33
C TYR A 206 -39.23 7.71 -16.06
N GLU A 207 -38.96 6.53 -16.58
CA GLU A 207 -39.72 5.29 -16.31
C GLU A 207 -39.20 4.52 -15.10
N ARG A 208 -38.20 5.06 -14.38
CA ARG A 208 -37.50 4.40 -13.24
C ARG A 208 -36.69 3.15 -13.59
N ASN A 209 -36.28 3.02 -14.85
CA ASN A 209 -35.35 1.99 -15.28
C ASN A 209 -33.91 2.52 -15.10
N LEU A 210 -33.03 1.64 -14.64
CA LEU A 210 -31.60 1.96 -14.52
C LEU A 210 -30.91 1.74 -15.87
N ILE A 211 -30.31 2.78 -16.40
CA ILE A 211 -29.56 2.78 -17.65
C ILE A 211 -28.08 3.05 -17.34
N GLU A 212 -27.20 2.31 -17.98
CA GLU A 212 -25.76 2.50 -17.83
C GLU A 212 -25.32 3.90 -18.26
N TRP A 213 -24.43 4.53 -17.51
CA TRP A 213 -23.84 5.82 -17.85
C TRP A 213 -23.19 5.84 -19.24
N SER A 214 -22.59 4.72 -19.64
CA SER A 214 -21.98 4.55 -20.96
C SER A 214 -22.92 4.77 -22.14
N LYS A 215 -24.23 4.66 -21.93
CA LYS A 215 -25.27 4.87 -22.95
C LYS A 215 -25.84 6.27 -22.98
N ILE A 216 -25.35 7.16 -22.15
CA ILE A 216 -25.73 8.56 -22.12
C ILE A 216 -24.87 9.33 -23.11
N ARG A 217 -25.55 10.16 -23.95
CA ARG A 217 -24.92 11.01 -24.95
C ARG A 217 -25.27 12.46 -24.68
N ALA A 218 -24.30 13.35 -24.88
CA ALA A 218 -24.54 14.76 -24.84
C ALA A 218 -25.33 15.17 -26.07
N VAL A 219 -26.39 15.95 -25.86
CA VAL A 219 -27.24 16.51 -26.93
C VAL A 219 -26.64 17.82 -27.39
N ARG A 220 -26.48 17.98 -28.69
CA ARG A 220 -25.95 19.21 -29.31
C ARG A 220 -27.06 20.09 -29.82
N HIS A 221 -28.02 19.51 -30.51
CA HIS A 221 -29.12 20.24 -31.10
C HIS A 221 -30.42 19.47 -30.92
N ILE A 222 -31.51 20.20 -30.79
CA ILE A 222 -32.87 19.66 -30.89
C ILE A 222 -33.57 20.40 -32.01
N ILE A 223 -34.00 19.68 -33.06
CA ILE A 223 -34.80 20.22 -34.14
C ILE A 223 -36.25 19.89 -33.83
N HIS A 224 -37.00 20.90 -33.40
CA HIS A 224 -38.36 20.69 -32.87
C HIS A 224 -39.38 20.39 -33.98
N ASP A 225 -39.14 20.89 -35.19
CA ASP A 225 -40.00 20.76 -36.35
C ASP A 225 -39.35 19.90 -37.46
N ALA A 226 -38.71 18.80 -37.08
CA ALA A 226 -38.04 17.86 -37.96
C ALA A 226 -39.00 17.16 -38.98
N ASP A 227 -40.28 17.15 -38.67
CA ASP A 227 -41.33 16.68 -39.61
C ASP A 227 -41.30 17.42 -40.97
N ARG A 228 -40.86 18.69 -41.00
CA ARG A 228 -40.63 19.44 -42.22
C ARG A 228 -39.49 18.92 -43.08
N LEU A 229 -38.59 18.12 -42.49
CA LEU A 229 -37.49 17.41 -43.15
C LEU A 229 -37.90 16.00 -43.59
N GLY A 230 -39.13 15.56 -43.22
CA GLY A 230 -39.59 14.19 -43.40
C GLY A 230 -39.03 13.22 -42.38
N LEU A 231 -38.57 13.74 -41.21
CA LEU A 231 -38.04 12.97 -40.09
C LEU A 231 -39.00 13.05 -38.89
N ASP A 232 -38.85 12.14 -37.96
CA ASP A 232 -39.62 12.15 -36.70
C ASP A 232 -39.25 13.39 -35.85
N ALA A 233 -40.28 14.11 -35.36
CA ALA A 233 -40.10 15.31 -34.57
C ALA A 233 -40.51 15.05 -33.09
N PRO A 234 -39.74 15.57 -32.11
CA PRO A 234 -38.48 16.32 -32.23
C PRO A 234 -37.29 15.41 -32.57
N LEU A 235 -36.38 15.89 -33.42
CA LEU A 235 -35.14 15.19 -33.76
C LEU A 235 -34.03 15.66 -32.80
N VAL A 236 -33.48 14.75 -32.03
CA VAL A 236 -32.37 15.01 -31.11
C VAL A 236 -31.07 14.61 -31.76
N VAL A 237 -30.15 15.56 -31.88
CA VAL A 237 -28.82 15.39 -32.46
C VAL A 237 -27.80 15.31 -31.33
N THR A 238 -27.14 14.15 -31.18
CA THR A 238 -26.11 13.92 -30.15
C THR A 238 -24.72 14.26 -30.67
N ASP A 239 -23.75 14.32 -29.76
CA ASP A 239 -22.35 14.59 -30.11
C ASP A 239 -21.74 13.53 -31.06
N ASP A 240 -22.25 12.30 -31.02
CA ASP A 240 -21.76 11.19 -31.84
C ASP A 240 -22.24 11.29 -33.31
N ASP A 241 -23.33 12.02 -33.54
CA ASP A 241 -23.88 12.20 -34.88
C ASP A 241 -23.16 13.35 -35.63
N SER A 242 -22.04 13.01 -36.22
CA SER A 242 -21.21 13.98 -36.96
C SER A 242 -21.89 14.54 -38.21
N PHE A 243 -22.77 13.77 -38.87
CA PHE A 243 -23.45 14.20 -40.07
C PHE A 243 -24.49 15.27 -39.74
N LEU A 244 -25.42 14.99 -38.85
CA LEU A 244 -26.47 15.93 -38.46
C LEU A 244 -25.90 17.17 -37.77
N LYS A 245 -24.85 17.04 -36.94
CA LYS A 245 -24.12 18.21 -36.39
C LYS A 245 -23.63 19.14 -37.48
N ASN A 246 -22.95 18.58 -38.49
CA ASN A 246 -22.43 19.36 -39.59
C ASN A 246 -23.57 19.98 -40.42
N SER A 247 -24.67 19.24 -40.63
CA SER A 247 -25.85 19.74 -41.33
C SER A 247 -26.49 20.92 -40.62
N VAL A 248 -26.63 20.88 -39.30
CA VAL A 248 -27.13 22.00 -38.48
C VAL A 248 -26.17 23.18 -38.53
N HIS A 249 -24.87 22.95 -38.49
CA HIS A 249 -23.86 24.00 -38.57
C HIS A 249 -23.95 24.71 -39.95
N LEU A 250 -23.97 23.94 -41.05
CA LEU A 250 -24.15 24.50 -42.41
C LEU A 250 -25.48 25.22 -42.58
N TYR A 251 -26.54 24.72 -41.96
CA TYR A 251 -27.83 25.38 -41.93
C TYR A 251 -27.75 26.75 -41.24
N GLY A 252 -27.11 26.84 -40.09
CA GLY A 252 -26.90 28.07 -39.34
C GLY A 252 -26.12 29.11 -40.15
N GLN A 253 -25.08 28.69 -40.89
CA GLN A 253 -24.26 29.58 -41.72
C GLN A 253 -25.06 30.30 -42.81
N GLN A 254 -26.19 29.75 -43.27
CA GLN A 254 -27.07 30.43 -44.27
C GLN A 254 -27.64 31.73 -43.73
N PHE A 255 -27.71 31.89 -42.40
CA PHE A 255 -28.26 33.04 -41.71
C PHE A 255 -27.18 33.99 -41.16
N GLU A 256 -25.92 33.61 -41.21
CA GLU A 256 -24.79 34.47 -40.79
C GLU A 256 -24.77 35.76 -41.64
N GLY A 257 -24.77 36.91 -40.97
CA GLY A 257 -24.72 38.23 -41.62
C GLY A 257 -26.03 38.70 -42.26
N ARG A 258 -27.14 37.98 -42.14
CA ARG A 258 -28.46 38.35 -42.71
C ARG A 258 -29.50 38.73 -41.65
N THR A 259 -29.13 38.79 -40.40
CA THR A 259 -30.07 39.05 -39.31
C THR A 259 -30.08 40.50 -38.89
N ASP A 260 -31.25 41.05 -38.64
CA ASP A 260 -31.47 42.40 -38.05
C ASP A 260 -31.00 42.51 -36.59
N GLY A 261 -29.85 41.96 -36.30
CA GLY A 261 -29.15 42.18 -35.03
C GLY A 261 -29.56 41.28 -33.84
N THR A 262 -30.38 40.25 -34.07
CA THR A 262 -30.89 39.37 -32.98
C THR A 262 -30.24 37.99 -32.92
N LEU A 263 -29.42 37.60 -33.88
CA LEU A 263 -28.68 36.31 -33.85
C LEU A 263 -27.21 36.59 -34.09
N GLY A 264 -26.39 36.27 -33.11
CA GLY A 264 -24.94 36.19 -33.26
C GLY A 264 -24.53 34.99 -34.13
N PRO A 265 -23.27 34.92 -34.61
CA PRO A 265 -22.78 33.76 -35.35
C PRO A 265 -22.90 32.52 -34.45
N ILE A 266 -23.37 31.40 -35.02
CA ILE A 266 -23.36 30.10 -34.35
C ILE A 266 -21.91 29.71 -34.21
N THR A 267 -21.29 30.12 -33.11
CA THR A 267 -19.90 29.74 -32.74
C THR A 267 -19.91 28.48 -31.94
N GLU A 268 -19.23 27.45 -32.42
CA GLU A 268 -18.97 26.25 -31.62
C GLU A 268 -18.36 26.65 -30.29
N GLY A 269 -19.08 26.37 -29.19
CA GLY A 269 -18.51 26.38 -27.84
C GLY A 269 -18.98 27.45 -26.84
N PHE A 270 -19.84 28.41 -27.22
CA PHE A 270 -20.27 29.46 -26.30
C PHE A 270 -21.79 29.70 -26.32
N GLY A 271 -22.49 29.25 -25.29
CA GLY A 271 -23.83 29.67 -24.96
C GLY A 271 -24.96 28.79 -25.53
N PHE A 272 -26.11 29.00 -24.95
CA PHE A 272 -27.40 28.49 -25.41
C PHE A 272 -27.91 29.42 -26.54
N GLU A 273 -28.07 28.89 -27.73
CA GLU A 273 -28.56 29.64 -28.88
C GLU A 273 -29.82 28.99 -29.42
N GLU A 274 -30.80 29.81 -29.76
CA GLU A 274 -32.06 29.40 -30.34
C GLU A 274 -32.19 30.03 -31.74
N LEU A 275 -32.34 29.18 -32.75
CA LEU A 275 -32.58 29.58 -34.12
C LEU A 275 -34.05 29.35 -34.44
N SER A 276 -34.85 30.38 -34.41
CA SER A 276 -36.26 30.26 -34.73
C SER A 276 -36.83 31.54 -35.34
N GLY A 277 -37.85 31.41 -36.17
CA GLY A 277 -38.67 32.50 -36.65
C GLY A 277 -38.06 33.36 -37.75
N ILE A 278 -36.93 32.99 -38.36
CA ILE A 278 -36.37 33.73 -39.52
C ILE A 278 -37.25 33.50 -40.76
N SER A 279 -37.73 34.59 -41.34
CA SER A 279 -38.67 34.54 -42.48
C SER A 279 -37.95 34.52 -43.83
N MET A 280 -37.18 33.42 -44.08
CA MET A 280 -36.49 33.20 -45.36
C MET A 280 -36.56 31.73 -45.78
N PRO A 281 -36.63 31.44 -47.11
CA PRO A 281 -36.43 30.06 -47.58
C PRO A 281 -35.03 29.61 -47.31
N SER A 282 -34.85 28.32 -46.91
CA SER A 282 -33.60 27.73 -46.53
C SER A 282 -33.44 26.32 -47.09
N GLU A 283 -32.25 25.74 -46.95
CA GLU A 283 -31.93 24.38 -47.40
C GLU A 283 -31.28 23.60 -46.29
N PHE A 284 -31.71 22.35 -46.06
CA PHE A 284 -31.16 21.46 -45.02
C PHE A 284 -30.68 20.13 -45.63
N LEU A 285 -29.50 19.66 -45.24
CA LEU A 285 -28.95 18.38 -45.67
C LEU A 285 -29.47 17.27 -44.78
N VAL A 286 -30.13 16.26 -45.37
CA VAL A 286 -30.63 15.07 -44.70
C VAL A 286 -29.79 13.87 -45.14
N GLU A 287 -29.42 13.01 -44.22
CA GLU A 287 -28.64 11.81 -44.50
C GLU A 287 -29.38 10.89 -45.48
N GLY A 288 -28.67 10.38 -46.47
CA GLY A 288 -29.22 9.49 -47.50
C GLY A 288 -29.97 10.22 -48.63
N GLN A 289 -30.11 11.55 -48.59
CA GLN A 289 -30.70 12.33 -49.70
C GLN A 289 -29.59 12.98 -50.54
N PRO A 290 -29.64 12.84 -51.88
CA PRO A 290 -28.61 13.39 -52.75
C PRO A 290 -28.69 14.92 -52.91
N THR A 291 -29.82 15.53 -52.58
CA THR A 291 -30.08 16.97 -52.69
C THR A 291 -30.60 17.53 -51.38
N PRO A 292 -30.21 18.77 -50.98
CA PRO A 292 -30.74 19.40 -49.79
C PRO A 292 -32.29 19.56 -49.89
N VAL A 293 -32.95 19.39 -48.76
CA VAL A 293 -34.39 19.65 -48.63
C VAL A 293 -34.59 21.15 -48.58
N ARG A 294 -35.43 21.69 -49.51
CA ARG A 294 -35.80 23.09 -49.49
C ARG A 294 -36.98 23.33 -48.56
N LEU A 295 -36.82 24.32 -47.71
CA LEU A 295 -37.80 24.73 -46.73
C LEU A 295 -38.30 26.12 -46.96
N ASP A 296 -39.61 26.27 -46.97
CA ASP A 296 -40.25 27.59 -46.99
C ASP A 296 -40.10 28.24 -45.60
N ALA A 297 -40.21 29.55 -45.54
CA ALA A 297 -40.19 30.28 -44.27
C ALA A 297 -41.34 29.80 -43.35
N PRO A 298 -41.11 29.81 -42.03
CA PRO A 298 -39.93 30.27 -41.28
C PRO A 298 -38.78 29.25 -41.25
N SER A 299 -37.59 29.66 -40.74
CA SER A 299 -36.49 28.75 -40.46
C SER A 299 -36.91 27.62 -39.53
N LEU A 300 -36.13 26.51 -39.52
CA LEU A 300 -36.34 25.43 -38.56
C LEU A 300 -36.18 25.95 -37.12
N ASN A 301 -37.00 25.41 -36.23
CA ASN A 301 -36.86 25.65 -34.77
C ASN A 301 -35.79 24.71 -34.19
N ILE A 302 -34.61 25.26 -33.98
CA ILE A 302 -33.45 24.51 -33.48
C ILE A 302 -32.96 25.10 -32.16
N THR A 303 -32.89 24.28 -31.13
CA THR A 303 -32.23 24.61 -29.85
C THR A 303 -30.82 24.03 -29.85
N THR A 304 -29.81 24.84 -29.55
CA THR A 304 -28.39 24.43 -29.51
C THR A 304 -27.88 24.45 -28.07
N PHE A 305 -27.17 23.41 -27.71
CA PHE A 305 -26.58 23.23 -26.38
C PHE A 305 -25.05 23.33 -26.42
N GLN A 306 -24.45 23.69 -25.30
CA GLN A 306 -22.99 23.75 -25.16
C GLN A 306 -22.34 22.37 -25.28
N GLN A 307 -21.12 22.36 -25.80
CA GLN A 307 -20.31 21.15 -25.82
C GLN A 307 -19.69 20.93 -24.42
N GLN A 308 -19.88 19.74 -23.91
CA GLN A 308 -19.18 19.32 -22.70
C GLN A 308 -17.69 19.12 -23.04
N SER A 309 -16.80 19.84 -22.34
CA SER A 309 -15.36 19.68 -22.46
C SER A 309 -14.83 18.88 -21.28
N GLY A 310 -14.51 17.61 -21.53
CA GLY A 310 -13.92 16.69 -20.52
C GLY A 310 -14.91 15.73 -19.87
N ASP A 311 -14.39 14.90 -18.97
CA ASP A 311 -15.14 13.82 -18.28
C ASP A 311 -15.98 14.30 -17.08
N LEU A 312 -15.86 15.58 -16.71
CA LEU A 312 -16.57 16.14 -15.57
C LEU A 312 -17.93 16.69 -15.99
N MET A 313 -18.96 16.34 -15.23
CA MET A 313 -20.29 16.89 -15.43
C MET A 313 -20.28 18.40 -15.16
N PRO A 314 -20.95 19.23 -16.01
CA PRO A 314 -21.04 20.67 -15.79
C PRO A 314 -21.75 20.99 -14.47
N PRO A 315 -21.46 22.15 -13.85
CA PRO A 315 -22.12 22.53 -12.61
C PRO A 315 -23.63 22.76 -12.83
N PRO A 316 -24.48 22.49 -11.84
CA PRO A 316 -25.95 22.61 -11.96
C PRO A 316 -26.43 24.04 -12.27
N GLU A 317 -25.60 25.05 -12.02
CA GLU A 317 -25.87 26.45 -12.35
C GLU A 317 -26.02 26.68 -13.86
N THR A 318 -25.46 25.82 -14.68
CA THR A 318 -25.53 25.86 -16.15
C THR A 318 -26.55 24.88 -16.70
N ASN A 319 -27.53 24.49 -15.92
CA ASN A 319 -28.52 23.46 -16.23
C ASN A 319 -29.24 23.61 -17.57
N SER A 320 -29.53 24.85 -18.01
CA SER A 320 -30.16 25.13 -19.28
C SER A 320 -29.23 25.07 -20.49
N GLN A 321 -27.91 25.03 -20.27
CA GLN A 321 -26.91 25.07 -21.34
C GLN A 321 -26.49 23.69 -21.83
N PHE A 322 -26.79 22.64 -21.08
CA PHE A 322 -26.40 21.27 -21.38
C PHE A 322 -27.62 20.35 -21.34
N ALA A 323 -27.68 19.44 -22.27
CA ALA A 323 -28.71 18.43 -22.37
C ALA A 323 -28.11 17.06 -22.66
N PHE A 324 -28.76 16.01 -22.19
CA PHE A 324 -28.33 14.64 -22.36
C PHE A 324 -29.51 13.77 -22.80
N ALA A 325 -29.21 12.72 -23.54
CA ALA A 325 -30.21 11.73 -23.95
C ALA A 325 -29.64 10.33 -23.86
N PHE A 326 -30.48 9.33 -23.68
CA PHE A 326 -30.07 7.92 -23.77
C PHE A 326 -30.08 7.47 -25.23
N GLU A 327 -29.08 6.66 -25.59
CA GLU A 327 -28.92 6.12 -26.95
C GLU A 327 -30.16 5.35 -27.41
N ASP A 328 -30.79 4.59 -26.51
CA ASP A 328 -31.99 3.79 -26.82
C ASP A 328 -33.27 4.62 -26.95
N ARG A 329 -33.29 5.87 -26.43
CA ARG A 329 -34.44 6.80 -26.43
C ARG A 329 -33.96 8.22 -26.55
N PRO A 330 -33.52 8.63 -27.73
CA PRO A 330 -32.95 9.96 -27.93
C PRO A 330 -34.00 11.09 -27.76
N THR A 331 -35.29 10.79 -27.82
CA THR A 331 -36.38 11.78 -27.62
C THR A 331 -36.51 12.27 -26.19
N ASP A 332 -36.05 11.46 -25.21
CA ASP A 332 -36.12 11.81 -23.81
C ASP A 332 -34.85 12.59 -23.43
N VAL A 333 -35.02 13.88 -23.28
CA VAL A 333 -33.91 14.79 -22.97
C VAL A 333 -33.87 15.08 -21.47
N TYR A 334 -32.71 14.95 -20.88
CA TYR A 334 -32.44 15.11 -19.46
C TYR A 334 -31.53 16.30 -19.21
N ASN A 335 -31.81 17.06 -18.18
CA ASN A 335 -30.96 18.14 -17.71
C ASN A 335 -29.95 17.65 -16.66
N ILE A 336 -28.94 18.47 -16.39
CA ILE A 336 -27.88 18.15 -15.43
C ILE A 336 -28.44 17.86 -14.04
N SER A 337 -29.36 18.69 -13.54
CA SER A 337 -29.91 18.51 -12.18
C SER A 337 -30.60 17.16 -12.04
N TYR A 338 -31.32 16.72 -13.05
CA TYR A 338 -31.92 15.39 -13.04
C TYR A 338 -30.89 14.28 -12.95
N LEU A 339 -29.82 14.35 -13.76
CA LEU A 339 -28.76 13.36 -13.75
C LEU A 339 -28.04 13.31 -12.41
N LEU A 340 -27.77 14.48 -11.77
CA LEU A 340 -27.13 14.57 -10.47
C LEU A 340 -27.97 13.94 -9.35
N GLU A 341 -29.29 14.09 -9.40
CA GLU A 341 -30.19 13.56 -8.39
C GLU A 341 -30.51 12.07 -8.57
N HIS A 342 -30.51 11.58 -9.82
CA HIS A 342 -30.92 10.20 -10.16
C HIS A 342 -29.76 9.30 -10.53
N GLY A 343 -28.53 9.79 -10.41
CA GLY A 343 -27.32 8.99 -10.59
C GLY A 343 -27.04 8.09 -9.40
N SER A 344 -26.65 6.86 -9.66
CA SER A 344 -26.30 5.90 -8.62
C SER A 344 -25.23 4.91 -9.10
N CYS A 345 -24.44 4.40 -8.17
CA CYS A 345 -23.49 3.34 -8.46
C CYS A 345 -24.03 2.00 -7.99
N LYS A 346 -23.97 1.01 -8.85
CA LYS A 346 -24.40 -0.37 -8.55
C LYS A 346 -23.20 -1.31 -8.58
N PRO A 347 -23.16 -2.34 -7.70
CA PRO A 347 -22.12 -3.33 -7.75
C PRO A 347 -22.24 -4.15 -9.04
N SER A 348 -21.10 -4.38 -9.71
CA SER A 348 -21.01 -5.27 -10.86
C SER A 348 -20.57 -6.68 -10.45
N ASP A 349 -20.56 -7.61 -11.39
CA ASP A 349 -20.13 -9.01 -11.17
C ASP A 349 -18.60 -9.15 -11.11
N THR A 350 -17.86 -8.07 -11.26
CA THR A 350 -16.40 -8.05 -11.21
C THR A 350 -15.87 -7.55 -9.88
N TYR A 351 -14.66 -7.99 -9.54
CA TYR A 351 -13.99 -7.67 -8.29
C TYR A 351 -12.64 -7.02 -8.55
N GLN A 352 -12.27 -6.12 -7.66
CA GLN A 352 -10.93 -5.53 -7.62
C GLN A 352 -10.22 -5.99 -6.35
N TRP A 353 -8.94 -6.31 -6.45
CA TRP A 353 -8.09 -6.62 -5.31
C TRP A 353 -7.19 -5.44 -4.97
N GLY A 354 -6.96 -5.22 -3.67
CA GLY A 354 -6.16 -4.08 -3.27
C GLY A 354 -5.88 -4.00 -1.79
N PHE A 355 -5.54 -2.78 -1.37
CA PHE A 355 -5.06 -2.46 -0.03
C PHE A 355 -5.91 -1.38 0.63
N SER A 356 -5.98 -1.43 1.96
CA SER A 356 -6.31 -0.25 2.75
C SER A 356 -5.06 0.63 2.86
N TYR A 357 -5.10 1.82 2.29
CA TYR A 357 -3.95 2.72 2.26
C TYR A 357 -3.54 3.18 3.67
N ILE A 358 -4.52 3.50 4.51
CA ILE A 358 -4.27 3.89 5.90
C ILE A 358 -3.67 2.75 6.71
N PHE A 359 -4.13 1.52 6.48
CA PHE A 359 -3.57 0.34 7.15
C PHE A 359 -2.14 0.05 6.67
N LEU A 360 -1.86 0.19 5.37
CA LEU A 360 -0.52 0.09 4.80
C LEU A 360 0.43 1.12 5.44
N PHE A 361 -0.04 2.35 5.62
CA PHE A 361 0.71 3.40 6.30
C PHE A 361 1.03 3.03 7.76
N MET A 362 0.04 2.53 8.51
CA MET A 362 0.22 2.06 9.90
C MET A 362 1.20 0.89 9.99
N VAL A 363 1.10 -0.10 9.11
CA VAL A 363 2.04 -1.23 9.06
C VAL A 363 3.46 -0.75 8.75
N SER A 364 3.61 0.25 7.89
CA SER A 364 4.92 0.85 7.58
C SER A 364 5.55 1.49 8.82
N ILE A 365 4.76 2.16 9.67
CA ILE A 365 5.21 2.71 10.95
C ILE A 365 5.65 1.58 11.88
N PHE A 366 4.86 0.51 12.04
CA PHE A 366 5.23 -0.62 12.88
C PHE A 366 6.52 -1.31 12.41
N ASN A 367 6.67 -1.45 11.09
CA ASN A 367 7.89 -2.01 10.50
C ASN A 367 9.12 -1.12 10.76
N PHE A 368 8.96 0.19 10.70
CA PHE A 368 10.02 1.15 11.06
C PHE A 368 10.41 1.03 12.53
N ILE A 369 9.43 0.99 13.45
CA ILE A 369 9.67 0.82 14.90
C ILE A 369 10.41 -0.50 15.14
N TRP A 370 9.95 -1.60 14.54
CA TRP A 370 10.62 -2.90 14.63
C TRP A 370 12.07 -2.85 14.12
N THR A 371 12.30 -2.18 12.99
CA THR A 371 13.65 -2.00 12.42
C THR A 371 14.55 -1.20 13.36
N CYS A 372 14.04 -0.16 14.01
CA CYS A 372 14.75 0.62 15.02
C CYS A 372 15.13 -0.24 16.25
N ILE A 373 14.20 -1.05 16.73
CA ILE A 373 14.41 -1.99 17.85
C ILE A 373 15.54 -2.96 17.48
N MET A 374 15.46 -3.62 16.33
CA MET A 374 16.43 -4.63 15.91
C MET A 374 17.82 -4.03 15.68
N ALA A 375 17.90 -2.87 15.02
CA ALA A 375 19.15 -2.15 14.83
C ALA A 375 19.75 -1.67 16.15
N GLY A 376 18.94 -1.15 17.06
CA GLY A 376 19.37 -0.72 18.39
C GLY A 376 19.94 -1.85 19.23
N MET A 377 19.23 -2.97 19.33
CA MET A 377 19.69 -4.16 20.06
C MET A 377 21.00 -4.72 19.48
N TRP A 378 21.09 -4.78 18.17
CA TRP A 378 22.30 -5.26 17.51
C TRP A 378 23.50 -4.34 17.71
N LEU A 379 23.30 -3.02 17.64
CA LEU A 379 24.36 -2.02 17.90
C LEU A 379 24.82 -2.05 19.36
N ASP A 380 23.89 -2.17 20.32
CA ASP A 380 24.20 -2.28 21.74
C ASP A 380 25.04 -3.54 22.01
N THR A 381 24.62 -4.68 21.46
CA THR A 381 25.38 -5.95 21.58
C THR A 381 26.79 -5.82 21.02
N ARG A 382 26.96 -5.21 19.84
CA ARG A 382 28.28 -5.03 19.21
C ARG A 382 29.22 -4.14 20.04
N ARG A 383 28.68 -3.08 20.67
CA ARG A 383 29.46 -2.15 21.48
C ARG A 383 29.76 -2.70 22.87
N GLY A 384 28.80 -3.40 23.47
CA GLY A 384 28.83 -3.83 24.86
C GLY A 384 29.54 -5.17 25.07
N SER A 385 29.33 -6.16 24.18
CA SER A 385 29.80 -7.52 24.36
C SER A 385 31.34 -7.64 24.37
N ARG A 386 31.87 -8.35 25.36
CA ARG A 386 33.29 -8.68 25.47
C ARG A 386 33.73 -9.58 24.31
N MET A 387 32.86 -10.46 23.85
CA MET A 387 33.13 -11.34 22.71
C MET A 387 33.41 -10.55 21.44
N TYR A 388 32.57 -9.55 21.12
CA TYR A 388 32.81 -8.68 19.95
C TYR A 388 34.12 -7.89 20.07
N ARG A 389 34.46 -7.39 21.26
CA ARG A 389 35.74 -6.69 21.50
C ARG A 389 36.94 -7.59 21.29
N SER A 390 36.80 -8.91 21.58
CA SER A 390 37.87 -9.89 21.33
C SER A 390 37.92 -10.39 19.86
N GLY A 391 37.14 -9.80 18.95
CA GLY A 391 37.07 -10.18 17.55
C GLY A 391 36.28 -11.44 17.26
N ARG A 392 35.49 -11.92 18.21
CA ARG A 392 34.68 -13.13 18.13
C ARG A 392 33.21 -12.76 17.98
N ARG A 393 32.45 -13.59 17.27
CA ARG A 393 31.03 -13.37 17.12
C ARG A 393 30.24 -14.25 18.10
N PRO A 394 29.39 -13.68 18.96
CA PRO A 394 28.46 -14.45 19.76
C PRO A 394 27.43 -15.15 18.85
N GLY A 395 27.08 -16.38 19.19
CA GLY A 395 26.10 -17.16 18.44
C GLY A 395 25.55 -18.29 19.30
N LEU A 396 24.54 -19.03 18.78
CA LEU A 396 23.85 -20.08 19.52
C LEU A 396 24.82 -21.13 20.14
N LEU A 397 25.73 -21.68 19.32
CA LEU A 397 26.70 -22.67 19.84
C LEU A 397 27.55 -22.10 20.97
N ARG A 398 27.95 -20.84 20.88
CA ARG A 398 28.70 -20.21 21.94
C ARG A 398 27.84 -20.01 23.18
N SER A 399 26.61 -19.62 23.06
CA SER A 399 25.68 -19.46 24.19
C SER A 399 25.46 -20.81 24.92
N ILE A 400 25.37 -21.92 24.18
CA ILE A 400 25.27 -23.27 24.76
C ILE A 400 26.51 -23.61 25.59
N MET A 401 27.69 -23.37 25.03
CA MET A 401 28.95 -23.63 25.74
C MET A 401 29.10 -22.74 26.98
N ASP A 402 28.78 -21.47 26.86
CA ASP A 402 28.89 -20.51 27.96
C ASP A 402 27.86 -20.83 29.06
N TYR A 403 26.64 -21.26 28.68
CA TYR A 403 25.64 -21.70 29.66
C TYR A 403 26.04 -23.00 30.33
N SER A 404 26.56 -23.98 29.59
CA SER A 404 27.09 -25.23 30.13
C SER A 404 28.25 -25.00 31.12
N ALA A 405 29.16 -24.08 30.78
CA ALA A 405 30.26 -23.70 31.68
C ALA A 405 29.73 -23.04 32.97
N ALA A 406 28.72 -22.18 32.88
CA ALA A 406 28.09 -21.57 34.05
C ALA A 406 27.39 -22.62 34.96
N VAL A 407 26.69 -23.60 34.36
CA VAL A 407 26.09 -24.72 35.10
C VAL A 407 27.15 -25.54 35.82
N ARG A 408 28.27 -25.84 35.14
CA ARG A 408 29.38 -26.59 35.70
C ARG A 408 30.08 -25.84 36.85
N GLU A 409 30.21 -24.51 36.72
CA GLU A 409 30.79 -23.70 37.82
C GLU A 409 29.88 -23.66 39.05
N GLU A 410 28.55 -23.61 38.84
CA GLU A 410 27.58 -23.56 39.94
C GLU A 410 27.38 -24.92 40.66
N LEU A 411 27.28 -26.00 39.89
CA LEU A 411 26.94 -27.34 40.42
C LEU A 411 28.13 -28.28 40.55
N GLY A 412 29.30 -27.87 40.05
CA GLY A 412 30.49 -28.72 40.04
C GLY A 412 30.54 -29.75 38.92
N ALA A 413 31.58 -30.59 38.89
CA ALA A 413 31.79 -31.59 37.84
C ALA A 413 30.71 -32.69 37.79
N GLU A 414 29.96 -32.87 38.87
CA GLU A 414 28.87 -33.85 38.97
C GLU A 414 27.68 -33.48 38.03
N ALA A 415 27.58 -32.23 37.62
CA ALA A 415 26.51 -31.76 36.74
C ALA A 415 26.39 -32.56 35.41
N GLU A 416 27.50 -33.15 34.94
CA GLU A 416 27.53 -33.95 33.73
C GLU A 416 26.83 -35.32 33.85
N TYR A 417 26.70 -35.81 35.07
CA TYR A 417 26.15 -37.15 35.36
C TYR A 417 24.73 -37.11 35.93
N LEU A 418 24.19 -35.91 36.19
CA LEU A 418 22.85 -35.73 36.74
C LEU A 418 21.78 -35.90 35.66
N GLU A 419 20.70 -36.60 36.02
CA GLU A 419 19.47 -36.59 35.19
C GLU A 419 18.85 -35.19 35.13
N GLU A 420 18.14 -34.89 34.06
CA GLU A 420 17.56 -33.55 33.82
C GLU A 420 16.65 -33.09 34.98
N GLY A 421 15.87 -33.99 35.57
CA GLY A 421 15.01 -33.68 36.73
C GLY A 421 15.78 -33.22 37.95
N GLU A 422 16.88 -33.92 38.27
CA GLU A 422 17.76 -33.60 39.40
C GLU A 422 18.57 -32.33 39.11
N LEU A 423 19.04 -32.16 37.87
CA LEU A 423 19.74 -30.96 37.44
C LEU A 423 18.85 -29.70 37.59
N ARG A 424 17.59 -29.78 37.14
CA ARG A 424 16.62 -28.69 37.32
C ARG A 424 16.32 -28.39 38.80
N LYS A 425 16.25 -29.43 39.65
CA LYS A 425 15.98 -29.27 41.06
C LYS A 425 17.15 -28.57 41.75
N ARG A 426 18.40 -28.97 41.49
CA ARG A 426 19.61 -28.35 42.06
C ARG A 426 19.77 -26.90 41.54
N LEU A 427 19.55 -26.64 40.27
CA LEU A 427 19.57 -25.27 39.75
C LEU A 427 18.50 -24.37 40.38
N ARG A 428 17.33 -24.90 40.73
CA ARG A 428 16.32 -24.14 41.47
C ARG A 428 16.75 -23.84 42.90
N GLN A 429 17.45 -24.75 43.55
CA GLN A 429 17.96 -24.59 44.90
C GLN A 429 19.10 -23.56 44.97
N SER A 430 19.95 -23.47 43.93
CA SER A 430 21.00 -22.46 43.80
C SER A 430 20.53 -21.08 43.34
N GLY A 431 19.21 -20.87 43.14
CA GLY A 431 18.62 -19.60 42.72
C GLY A 431 18.27 -19.52 41.25
N SER A 432 18.48 -20.58 40.48
CA SER A 432 18.11 -20.75 39.03
C SER A 432 18.61 -19.68 38.05
N ALA A 433 19.55 -18.84 38.43
CA ALA A 433 20.09 -17.79 37.57
C ALA A 433 21.61 -17.84 37.54
N LEU A 434 22.17 -17.86 36.33
CA LEU A 434 23.60 -18.10 36.10
C LEU A 434 24.25 -16.92 35.38
N VAL A 435 25.56 -16.71 35.62
CA VAL A 435 26.37 -15.71 34.89
C VAL A 435 27.54 -16.44 34.24
N VAL A 436 27.87 -16.06 33.02
CA VAL A 436 29.00 -16.64 32.30
C VAL A 436 30.31 -16.34 33.03
N PRO A 437 31.10 -17.37 33.36
CA PRO A 437 32.38 -17.21 34.04
C PRO A 437 33.35 -16.33 33.28
N LYS A 438 34.06 -15.45 33.97
CA LYS A 438 35.05 -14.56 33.32
C LYS A 438 36.26 -15.33 32.77
N SER A 439 36.60 -16.47 33.35
CA SER A 439 37.70 -17.34 32.96
C SER A 439 37.50 -18.00 31.60
N GLU A 440 36.27 -18.36 31.27
CA GLU A 440 35.91 -19.02 30.01
C GLU A 440 36.08 -18.12 28.77
N LEU A 441 36.11 -16.81 28.98
CA LEU A 441 36.38 -15.84 27.90
C LEU A 441 37.87 -15.80 27.49
N ARG A 442 38.74 -16.45 28.25
CA ARG A 442 40.16 -16.68 27.90
C ARG A 442 40.32 -17.86 26.93
N ILE A 443 39.68 -17.81 25.81
CA ILE A 443 40.06 -18.74 24.75
C ILE A 443 41.39 -18.23 24.21
N ALA A 444 42.43 -19.05 24.34
CA ALA A 444 43.74 -18.79 23.77
C ALA A 444 43.57 -18.28 22.32
N ARG A 445 44.15 -17.16 21.97
CA ARG A 445 44.36 -16.78 20.56
C ARG A 445 45.08 -17.97 19.95
N VAL A 446 44.33 -18.78 19.20
CA VAL A 446 45.00 -19.63 18.21
C VAL A 446 45.58 -18.62 17.24
N ASP A 447 46.88 -18.48 17.28
CA ASP A 447 47.59 -17.62 16.34
C ASP A 447 47.20 -18.09 14.96
N ALA A 448 46.36 -17.27 14.30
CA ALA A 448 45.86 -17.52 12.97
C ALA A 448 46.96 -17.30 11.95
N GLY A 449 48.19 -17.67 12.28
CA GLY A 449 49.39 -17.40 11.52
C GLY A 449 49.77 -18.46 10.48
N GLU A 450 49.38 -19.70 10.65
CA GLU A 450 49.99 -20.71 9.81
C GLU A 450 49.08 -21.55 8.91
N ASP A 451 47.76 -21.60 9.07
CA ASP A 451 46.99 -22.60 8.32
C ASP A 451 45.86 -22.04 7.38
N LEU A 452 45.78 -20.75 7.11
CA LEU A 452 44.71 -20.19 6.29
C LEU A 452 45.13 -19.67 4.91
N ALA A 453 46.42 -19.76 4.59
CA ALA A 453 46.94 -19.27 3.28
C ALA A 453 46.58 -20.13 2.07
N GLY A 454 46.04 -21.34 2.25
CA GLY A 454 45.77 -22.28 1.18
C GLY A 454 44.31 -22.67 0.92
N LYS A 455 43.33 -22.15 1.63
CA LYS A 455 41.93 -22.58 1.45
C LYS A 455 41.17 -21.70 0.46
N SER A 456 40.92 -22.27 -0.71
CA SER A 456 40.18 -21.73 -1.85
C SER A 456 38.91 -20.99 -1.43
N TRP A 457 38.66 -19.87 -2.11
CA TRP A 457 37.47 -19.00 -1.98
C TRP A 457 36.12 -19.77 -2.05
N LYS A 458 36.06 -20.85 -2.87
CA LYS A 458 34.89 -21.74 -2.96
C LYS A 458 34.53 -22.43 -1.62
N ARG A 459 35.52 -22.83 -0.78
CA ARG A 459 35.27 -23.43 0.54
C ARG A 459 34.75 -22.43 1.58
N ARG A 460 35.03 -21.14 1.43
CA ARG A 460 34.46 -20.07 2.27
C ARG A 460 32.97 -19.88 2.06
N TRP A 461 32.48 -20.08 0.84
CA TRP A 461 31.06 -19.92 0.50
C TRP A 461 30.20 -21.08 1.00
N THR A 462 30.72 -22.28 0.94
CA THR A 462 29.97 -23.50 1.32
C THR A 462 30.02 -23.83 2.82
N ARG A 463 30.98 -23.30 3.60
CA ARG A 463 31.06 -23.49 5.06
C ARG A 463 30.51 -22.34 5.88
N GLY A 464 30.12 -21.25 5.30
CA GLY A 464 29.78 -20.02 6.01
C GLY A 464 28.34 -19.87 6.44
N SER A 465 27.43 -20.78 6.09
CA SER A 465 26.01 -20.54 6.27
C SER A 465 25.28 -21.44 7.27
N THR A 466 25.93 -22.44 7.81
CA THR A 466 25.24 -23.43 8.67
C THR A 466 25.52 -23.31 10.17
N PHE A 467 26.39 -22.41 10.60
CA PHE A 467 26.69 -22.22 12.04
C PHE A 467 26.93 -20.74 12.38
#